data_9506da051be7899398994a8f2573b9d4
#
_entry.id   9506da051be7899398994a8f2573b9d4
#
_cell.length_a   1.000
_cell.length_b   1.000
_cell.length_c   1.000
_cell.angle_alpha   90.00
_cell.angle_beta   90.00
_cell.angle_gamma   90.00
#
_symmetry.space_group_name_H-M   'P 1'
#
loop_
_entity.id
_entity.type
_entity.pdbx_description
1 polymer ?
#
loop_
_entity_poly.entity_id
_entity_poly.type
_entity_poly.pdbx_seq_one_letter_code
_entity_poly.pdbx_strand_id
1 'polypeptide(L)'
;NDTNVRTKQFDLMYKSFDKAGQNVKLLLHQGTHLTPTYPGGRYEIKIDGEYYDTILNKWFSHYLYGVNNGIERMANVTVQSNVDGSWDTYSSWKTASKQIFNASDVAESATSQIIGAVTTGSGWRPTIVEPAVNGSYTFEIPEDVIIQGAVAVHIRAAATATGETPLSDMDRVTMTVELTDKNDESFDAFVPSRSYLPITTLKEKGAWMGGGVANYDLVEYAQTPATSKSIGLGYIDVFNPTAGYDSASASLRTELADGQYYDYTVYIQPTVYTLKAGHTAEVTISLSNNSGVALTVDNSATYVDIPVHSTSSNGGGHSGGSSGGNAADTQPPADNTTGSAVQTGSFSDVNTGNWYYSAVEYVAKKGIMTGISASSFGPNLDTTRGMIVTILYRLENQPTGTEAAAFSDVRAGQYYADAIAWANANGIVTGYGNGLFGPNDAITREQMAAILYRYAQYKEYDVS
;
A
#
# COMPACT_ATOMS: atom_id res chain seq x y z
N ASN A 1 1.08 15.65 3.86
CA ASN A 1 -0.23 15.38 4.46
C ASN A 1 -1.24 16.45 4.05
N ASP A 2 -1.81 16.29 2.86
CA ASP A 2 -2.89 17.15 2.39
C ASP A 2 -4.21 16.73 3.05
N THR A 3 -4.78 17.59 3.88
CA THR A 3 -6.07 17.35 4.53
C THR A 3 -7.26 17.72 3.65
N ASN A 4 -7.07 18.51 2.60
CA ASN A 4 -8.11 18.97 1.68
C ASN A 4 -8.28 18.04 0.48
N VAL A 5 -7.16 17.65 -0.16
CA VAL A 5 -7.15 16.66 -1.25
C VAL A 5 -6.38 15.45 -0.75
N ARG A 6 -7.11 14.37 -0.49
CA ARG A 6 -6.53 13.18 0.13
C ARG A 6 -5.62 12.44 -0.85
N THR A 7 -4.46 12.04 -0.37
CA THR A 7 -3.41 11.36 -1.17
C THR A 7 -3.88 10.03 -1.77
N LYS A 8 -4.93 9.42 -1.24
CA LYS A 8 -5.59 8.23 -1.82
C LYS A 8 -5.96 8.44 -3.31
N GLN A 9 -6.34 9.65 -3.71
CA GLN A 9 -6.70 9.94 -5.11
C GLN A 9 -5.49 9.76 -6.05
N PHE A 10 -4.30 10.20 -5.63
CA PHE A 10 -3.08 10.03 -6.43
C PHE A 10 -2.69 8.56 -6.56
N ASP A 11 -2.79 7.80 -5.47
CA ASP A 11 -2.50 6.38 -5.46
C ASP A 11 -3.43 5.60 -6.40
N LEU A 12 -4.74 5.85 -6.32
CA LEU A 12 -5.72 5.22 -7.20
C LEU A 12 -5.55 5.61 -8.66
N MET A 13 -5.26 6.89 -8.94
CA MET A 13 -4.99 7.37 -10.31
C MET A 13 -3.73 6.71 -10.86
N TYR A 14 -2.62 6.72 -10.12
CA TYR A 14 -1.38 6.10 -10.54
C TYR A 14 -1.60 4.61 -10.86
N LYS A 15 -2.19 3.85 -9.93
CA LYS A 15 -2.49 2.43 -10.11
C LYS A 15 -3.38 2.17 -11.32
N SER A 16 -4.35 3.05 -11.59
CA SER A 16 -5.25 2.92 -12.72
C SER A 16 -4.52 3.13 -14.06
N PHE A 17 -3.66 4.14 -14.15
CA PHE A 17 -2.88 4.41 -15.35
C PHE A 17 -1.79 3.35 -15.57
N ASP A 18 -1.09 2.92 -14.52
CA ASP A 18 -0.09 1.86 -14.57
C ASP A 18 -0.73 0.54 -15.05
N LYS A 19 -1.89 0.17 -14.47
CA LYS A 19 -2.67 -1.00 -14.89
C LYS A 19 -3.11 -0.92 -16.37
N ALA A 20 -3.39 0.28 -16.86
CA ALA A 20 -3.74 0.52 -18.25
C ALA A 20 -2.52 0.55 -19.18
N GLY A 21 -1.32 0.30 -18.67
CA GLY A 21 -0.06 0.35 -19.45
C GLY A 21 0.30 1.75 -19.92
N GLN A 22 -0.22 2.79 -19.28
CA GLN A 22 0.09 4.16 -19.63
C GLN A 22 1.42 4.59 -19.01
N ASN A 23 2.15 5.45 -19.72
CA ASN A 23 3.32 6.08 -19.15
C ASN A 23 2.88 7.10 -18.11
N VAL A 24 3.20 6.84 -16.84
CA VAL A 24 2.83 7.68 -15.70
C VAL A 24 4.03 7.92 -14.81
N LYS A 25 4.16 9.15 -14.30
CA LYS A 25 5.19 9.53 -13.34
C LYS A 25 4.52 9.97 -12.05
N LEU A 26 4.96 9.45 -10.92
CA LEU A 26 4.49 9.81 -9.59
C LEU A 26 5.55 10.66 -8.90
N LEU A 27 5.18 11.88 -8.52
CA LEU A 27 6.03 12.80 -7.78
C LEU A 27 5.38 13.07 -6.42
N LEU A 28 6.04 12.69 -5.34
CA LEU A 28 5.55 12.91 -3.98
C LEU A 28 6.54 13.75 -3.20
N HIS A 29 6.03 14.78 -2.54
CA HIS A 29 6.83 15.68 -1.70
C HIS A 29 6.24 15.80 -0.30
N GLN A 30 7.03 16.28 0.66
CA GLN A 30 6.63 16.41 2.08
C GLN A 30 5.70 17.60 2.35
N GLY A 31 5.33 18.38 1.34
CA GLY A 31 4.43 19.52 1.48
C GLY A 31 2.98 19.12 1.74
N THR A 32 2.22 20.14 2.15
CA THR A 32 0.77 20.05 2.32
C THR A 32 0.02 20.46 1.05
N HIS A 33 -1.21 20.95 1.16
CA HIS A 33 -2.06 21.43 0.06
C HIS A 33 -1.50 22.68 -0.64
N LEU A 34 -0.31 22.55 -1.20
CA LEU A 34 0.30 23.59 -2.01
C LEU A 34 0.59 23.02 -3.38
N THR A 35 -0.02 23.60 -4.38
CA THR A 35 0.39 23.32 -5.76
C THR A 35 1.80 23.88 -5.94
N PRO A 36 2.69 23.18 -6.66
CA PRO A 36 4.02 23.68 -7.02
C PRO A 36 3.98 25.01 -7.78
N THR A 37 2.82 25.33 -8.34
CA THR A 37 2.55 26.57 -9.08
C THR A 37 1.24 27.16 -8.60
N TYR A 38 1.29 28.26 -7.85
CA TYR A 38 0.09 29.01 -7.49
C TYR A 38 -0.05 30.23 -8.40
N PRO A 39 -1.22 30.49 -9.03
CA PRO A 39 -1.44 31.73 -9.77
C PRO A 39 -1.34 32.93 -8.82
N GLY A 40 -0.26 33.69 -8.89
CA GLY A 40 0.00 34.84 -8.03
C GLY A 40 1.17 34.71 -7.07
N GLY A 41 1.76 33.52 -6.94
CA GLY A 41 2.99 33.25 -6.22
C GLY A 41 3.61 32.00 -6.80
N ARG A 42 4.82 32.06 -7.33
CA ARG A 42 5.50 30.86 -7.82
C ARG A 42 6.12 30.15 -6.63
N TYR A 43 5.52 29.05 -6.23
CA TYR A 43 6.20 28.08 -5.40
C TYR A 43 7.01 27.16 -6.32
N GLU A 44 8.29 27.42 -6.43
CA GLU A 44 9.16 26.56 -7.24
C GLU A 44 9.70 25.44 -6.37
N ILE A 45 9.05 24.29 -6.45
CA ILE A 45 9.62 23.07 -5.88
C ILE A 45 10.65 22.53 -6.88
N LYS A 46 11.88 22.33 -6.42
CA LYS A 46 12.85 21.51 -7.13
C LYS A 46 12.65 20.06 -6.76
N ILE A 47 12.46 19.24 -7.79
CA ILE A 47 12.34 17.80 -7.67
C ILE A 47 13.63 17.23 -8.22
N ASP A 48 14.43 16.61 -7.36
CA ASP A 48 15.76 16.08 -7.71
C ASP A 48 16.63 17.10 -8.49
N GLY A 49 16.65 18.34 -7.99
CA GLY A 49 17.45 19.43 -8.57
C GLY A 49 16.81 20.17 -9.74
N GLU A 50 15.70 19.70 -10.31
CA GLU A 50 15.01 20.33 -11.43
C GLU A 50 13.70 20.98 -11.00
N TYR A 51 13.41 22.19 -11.49
CA TYR A 51 12.15 22.87 -11.19
C TYR A 51 10.94 22.12 -11.75
N TYR A 52 9.88 22.03 -10.96
CA TYR A 52 8.64 21.33 -11.34
C TYR A 52 8.04 21.86 -12.66
N ASP A 53 8.04 23.18 -12.87
CA ASP A 53 7.56 23.77 -14.14
C ASP A 53 8.40 23.33 -15.34
N THR A 54 9.70 23.14 -15.14
CA THR A 54 10.58 22.59 -16.19
C THR A 54 10.23 21.15 -16.48
N ILE A 55 9.97 20.34 -15.47
CA ILE A 55 9.53 18.95 -15.64
C ILE A 55 8.20 18.89 -16.38
N LEU A 56 7.22 19.72 -16.00
CA LEU A 56 5.93 19.80 -16.69
C LEU A 56 6.10 20.26 -18.15
N ASN A 57 6.94 21.28 -18.39
CA ASN A 57 7.21 21.73 -19.76
C ASN A 57 7.84 20.63 -20.62
N LYS A 58 8.81 19.89 -20.05
CA LYS A 58 9.41 18.72 -20.72
C LYS A 58 8.36 17.66 -21.03
N TRP A 59 7.48 17.37 -20.06
CA TRP A 59 6.40 16.39 -20.23
C TRP A 59 5.49 16.79 -21.39
N PHE A 60 4.90 17.98 -21.35
CA PHE A 60 3.96 18.42 -22.37
C PHE A 60 4.63 18.64 -23.73
N SER A 61 5.84 19.19 -23.79
CA SER A 61 6.54 19.35 -25.06
C SER A 61 6.91 18.01 -25.71
N HIS A 62 7.22 17.00 -24.91
CA HIS A 62 7.46 15.65 -25.41
C HIS A 62 6.18 15.00 -25.95
N TYR A 63 5.13 14.90 -25.12
CA TYR A 63 3.93 14.15 -25.49
C TYR A 63 2.97 14.89 -26.45
N LEU A 64 2.97 16.22 -26.44
CA LEU A 64 2.10 16.99 -27.36
C LEU A 64 2.80 17.39 -28.65
N TYR A 65 4.11 17.60 -28.63
CA TYR A 65 4.85 18.12 -29.77
C TYR A 65 5.99 17.21 -30.25
N GLY A 66 6.18 16.04 -29.64
CA GLY A 66 7.21 15.07 -30.04
C GLY A 66 8.65 15.52 -29.76
N VAL A 67 8.86 16.51 -28.86
CA VAL A 67 10.20 16.99 -28.54
C VAL A 67 10.99 15.94 -27.76
N ASN A 68 12.13 15.52 -28.28
CA ASN A 68 13.03 14.62 -27.57
C ASN A 68 13.85 15.38 -26.52
N ASN A 69 13.37 15.46 -25.29
CA ASN A 69 13.96 16.22 -24.19
C ASN A 69 14.37 15.32 -23.00
N GLY A 70 14.26 14.01 -23.14
CA GLY A 70 14.71 13.04 -22.15
C GLY A 70 13.77 12.79 -20.98
N ILE A 71 12.56 13.37 -20.96
CA ILE A 71 11.59 13.18 -19.87
C ILE A 71 11.20 11.72 -19.66
N GLU A 72 11.24 10.89 -20.70
CA GLU A 72 10.95 9.46 -20.62
C GLU A 72 11.91 8.71 -19.69
N ARG A 73 13.16 9.18 -19.58
CA ARG A 73 14.18 8.57 -18.71
C ARG A 73 14.03 8.95 -17.24
N MET A 74 13.15 9.90 -16.92
CA MET A 74 12.82 10.22 -15.54
C MET A 74 12.25 8.97 -14.85
N ALA A 75 12.62 8.72 -13.60
CA ALA A 75 12.09 7.61 -12.81
C ALA A 75 10.55 7.62 -12.78
N ASN A 76 9.93 6.45 -12.69
CA ASN A 76 8.47 6.35 -12.63
C ASN A 76 7.90 6.88 -11.32
N VAL A 77 8.69 6.78 -10.24
CA VAL A 77 8.32 7.28 -8.92
C VAL A 77 9.50 8.07 -8.36
N THR A 78 9.25 9.30 -7.97
CA THR A 78 10.22 10.19 -7.31
C THR A 78 9.59 10.71 -6.04
N VAL A 79 10.22 10.48 -4.89
CA VAL A 79 9.68 10.80 -3.57
C VAL A 79 10.67 11.58 -2.75
N GLN A 80 10.18 12.51 -1.95
CA GLN A 80 11.02 13.27 -1.03
C GLN A 80 11.07 12.61 0.33
N SER A 81 12.26 12.38 0.84
CA SER A 81 12.52 11.87 2.19
C SER A 81 12.02 12.86 3.25
N ASN A 82 11.35 12.32 4.29
CA ASN A 82 10.96 13.12 5.47
C ASN A 82 12.12 13.31 6.47
N VAL A 83 13.22 12.62 6.28
CA VAL A 83 14.38 12.67 7.19
C VAL A 83 15.29 13.86 6.88
N ASP A 84 15.65 14.03 5.62
CA ASP A 84 16.64 15.01 5.19
C ASP A 84 16.22 15.83 3.96
N GLY A 85 15.01 15.55 3.43
CA GLY A 85 14.50 16.23 2.23
C GLY A 85 15.16 15.81 0.92
N SER A 86 16.02 14.82 0.94
CA SER A 86 16.61 14.23 -0.27
C SER A 86 15.52 13.57 -1.14
N TRP A 87 15.86 13.27 -2.39
CA TRP A 87 14.95 12.65 -3.32
C TRP A 87 15.38 11.22 -3.64
N ASP A 88 14.45 10.30 -3.43
CA ASP A 88 14.60 8.88 -3.78
C ASP A 88 13.79 8.57 -5.03
N THR A 89 14.31 7.64 -5.84
CA THR A 89 13.67 7.25 -7.11
C THR A 89 13.47 5.75 -7.17
N TYR A 90 12.30 5.35 -7.68
CA TYR A 90 11.92 3.95 -7.84
C TYR A 90 11.38 3.70 -9.26
N SER A 91 11.56 2.47 -9.73
CA SER A 91 11.04 2.05 -11.04
C SER A 91 9.53 1.85 -11.05
N SER A 92 8.93 1.58 -9.88
CA SER A 92 7.49 1.34 -9.74
C SER A 92 7.00 1.69 -8.34
N TRP A 93 5.69 1.90 -8.23
CA TRP A 93 4.96 2.10 -6.96
C TRP A 93 4.42 0.76 -6.42
N LYS A 94 5.18 -0.32 -6.57
CA LYS A 94 4.81 -1.63 -6.05
C LYS A 94 5.34 -1.82 -4.64
N THR A 95 4.48 -2.28 -3.75
CA THR A 95 4.79 -2.48 -2.35
C THR A 95 4.45 -3.90 -1.92
N ALA A 96 5.19 -4.42 -0.95
CA ALA A 96 4.84 -5.63 -0.21
C ALA A 96 4.26 -5.22 1.14
N SER A 97 3.28 -5.98 1.63
CA SER A 97 2.76 -5.77 2.99
C SER A 97 3.71 -6.41 4.01
N LYS A 98 4.06 -5.66 5.06
CA LYS A 98 4.84 -6.14 6.19
C LYS A 98 4.04 -5.85 7.47
N GLN A 99 3.63 -6.91 8.17
CA GLN A 99 3.05 -6.74 9.51
C GLN A 99 4.15 -6.29 10.48
N ILE A 100 3.92 -5.18 11.17
CA ILE A 100 4.94 -4.60 12.06
C ILE A 100 4.61 -4.81 13.52
N PHE A 101 3.34 -4.92 13.90
CA PHE A 101 2.95 -5.15 15.28
C PHE A 101 1.49 -5.61 15.43
N ASN A 102 1.19 -6.24 16.60
CA ASN A 102 -0.15 -6.57 17.04
C ASN A 102 -0.50 -5.71 18.26
N ALA A 103 -1.77 -5.32 18.37
CA ALA A 103 -2.23 -4.55 19.54
C ALA A 103 -2.06 -5.33 20.86
N SER A 104 -2.15 -6.65 20.84
CA SER A 104 -1.92 -7.52 21.99
C SER A 104 -0.51 -7.42 22.59
N ASP A 105 0.48 -6.98 21.81
CA ASP A 105 1.87 -6.91 22.26
C ASP A 105 2.11 -5.74 23.23
N VAL A 106 1.21 -4.72 23.18
CA VAL A 106 1.33 -3.49 23.96
C VAL A 106 0.09 -3.17 24.81
N ALA A 107 -1.04 -3.82 24.57
CA ALA A 107 -2.27 -3.58 25.30
C ALA A 107 -2.23 -4.23 26.71
N GLU A 108 -2.66 -3.48 27.72
CA GLU A 108 -2.73 -3.97 29.11
C GLU A 108 -3.86 -4.98 29.33
N SER A 109 -4.85 -5.03 28.46
CA SER A 109 -6.00 -5.93 28.54
C SER A 109 -6.35 -6.55 27.18
N ALA A 110 -7.13 -7.65 27.22
CA ALA A 110 -7.58 -8.34 26.01
C ALA A 110 -8.48 -7.48 25.12
N THR A 111 -9.15 -6.47 25.68
CA THR A 111 -10.03 -5.55 24.95
C THR A 111 -9.77 -4.10 25.32
N SER A 112 -10.01 -3.20 24.37
CA SER A 112 -9.99 -1.75 24.58
C SER A 112 -11.38 -1.17 24.29
N GLN A 113 -11.79 -0.17 25.08
CA GLN A 113 -13.05 0.55 24.85
C GLN A 113 -12.77 1.85 24.11
N ILE A 114 -13.63 2.19 23.16
CA ILE A 114 -13.56 3.43 22.39
C ILE A 114 -14.94 4.08 22.39
N ILE A 115 -15.01 5.34 22.82
CA ILE A 115 -16.28 6.09 22.93
C ILE A 115 -16.04 7.49 22.37
N GLY A 116 -16.91 7.95 21.47
CA GLY A 116 -16.85 9.32 20.98
C GLY A 116 -17.20 10.34 22.05
N ALA A 117 -16.61 11.53 22.00
CA ALA A 117 -16.93 12.61 22.94
C ALA A 117 -18.41 12.99 22.85
N VAL A 118 -19.03 13.24 24.00
CA VAL A 118 -20.36 13.85 24.08
C VAL A 118 -20.20 15.36 24.16
N THR A 119 -20.83 16.07 23.22
CA THR A 119 -20.74 17.51 23.14
C THR A 119 -22.11 18.15 23.17
N THR A 120 -22.21 19.35 23.75
CA THR A 120 -23.43 20.16 23.73
C THR A 120 -23.19 21.49 23.00
N GLY A 121 -24.27 22.07 22.47
CA GLY A 121 -24.22 23.33 21.75
C GLY A 121 -24.03 23.15 20.24
N SER A 122 -24.45 24.15 19.47
CA SER A 122 -24.29 24.22 18.01
C SER A 122 -23.31 25.33 17.69
N GLY A 123 -22.36 25.07 16.80
CA GLY A 123 -21.46 26.09 16.30
C GLY A 123 -19.98 25.64 16.23
N TRP A 124 -19.11 26.59 15.92
CA TRP A 124 -17.68 26.33 15.69
C TRP A 124 -16.89 25.85 16.94
N ARG A 125 -17.50 25.94 18.14
CA ARG A 125 -16.90 25.49 19.41
C ARG A 125 -17.95 24.80 20.27
N PRO A 126 -18.29 23.54 19.97
CA PRO A 126 -19.16 22.78 20.87
C PRO A 126 -18.48 22.60 22.22
N THR A 127 -19.28 22.59 23.29
CA THR A 127 -18.78 22.30 24.65
C THR A 127 -18.72 20.79 24.85
N ILE A 128 -17.56 20.25 25.17
CA ILE A 128 -17.38 18.84 25.52
C ILE A 128 -17.95 18.65 26.94
N VAL A 129 -18.89 17.71 27.09
CA VAL A 129 -19.54 17.36 28.38
C VAL A 129 -18.92 16.09 28.93
N GLU A 130 -18.59 15.15 28.04
CA GLU A 130 -17.87 13.91 28.36
C GLU A 130 -16.69 13.77 27.40
N PRO A 131 -15.48 13.48 27.89
CA PRO A 131 -14.31 13.29 27.06
C PRO A 131 -14.44 12.03 26.22
N ALA A 132 -13.79 12.01 25.06
CA ALA A 132 -13.62 10.81 24.28
C ALA A 132 -12.73 9.79 25.01
N VAL A 133 -13.04 8.51 24.80
CA VAL A 133 -12.14 7.40 25.15
C VAL A 133 -11.60 6.81 23.85
N ASN A 134 -10.30 6.93 23.62
CA ASN A 134 -9.64 6.43 22.44
C ASN A 134 -8.90 5.13 22.73
N GLY A 135 -8.79 4.24 21.75
CA GLY A 135 -7.82 3.16 21.75
C GLY A 135 -6.48 3.72 21.29
N SER A 136 -5.43 3.58 22.09
CA SER A 136 -4.08 4.02 21.71
C SER A 136 -3.10 2.88 21.93
N TYR A 137 -2.27 2.62 20.92
CA TYR A 137 -1.26 1.56 20.90
C TYR A 137 0.07 2.15 20.47
N THR A 138 1.09 2.06 21.33
CA THR A 138 2.42 2.62 21.10
C THR A 138 3.43 1.49 20.98
N PHE A 139 4.21 1.50 19.91
CA PHE A 139 5.16 0.46 19.54
C PHE A 139 6.54 1.04 19.32
N GLU A 140 7.58 0.35 19.81
CA GLU A 140 8.96 0.69 19.49
C GLU A 140 9.32 0.30 18.06
N ILE A 141 10.10 1.13 17.40
CA ILE A 141 10.61 0.89 16.04
C ILE A 141 12.07 0.41 16.17
N PRO A 142 12.32 -0.91 15.99
CA PRO A 142 13.66 -1.48 16.23
C PRO A 142 14.64 -1.24 15.06
N GLU A 143 14.13 -0.98 13.87
CA GLU A 143 14.91 -0.72 12.65
C GLU A 143 14.19 0.32 11.78
N ASP A 144 14.92 1.03 10.94
CA ASP A 144 14.31 2.01 10.02
C ASP A 144 13.28 1.32 9.12
N VAL A 145 12.06 1.84 9.08
CA VAL A 145 10.96 1.33 8.25
C VAL A 145 10.47 2.40 7.31
N ILE A 146 10.59 2.14 6.00
CA ILE A 146 10.07 3.05 4.97
C ILE A 146 8.67 2.62 4.58
N ILE A 147 7.68 3.40 4.99
CA ILE A 147 6.29 3.26 4.57
C ILE A 147 6.18 3.79 3.13
N GLN A 148 5.62 3.00 2.22
CA GLN A 148 5.40 3.42 0.84
C GLN A 148 4.01 3.01 0.39
N GLY A 149 3.02 3.82 0.62
CA GLY A 149 1.63 3.55 0.27
C GLY A 149 0.66 3.72 1.44
N ALA A 150 -0.49 3.05 1.38
CA ALA A 150 -1.52 3.09 2.41
C ALA A 150 -1.27 2.03 3.49
N VAL A 151 -1.07 2.45 4.72
CA VAL A 151 -0.99 1.56 5.89
C VAL A 151 -2.37 0.97 6.15
N ALA A 152 -2.47 -0.34 6.35
CA ALA A 152 -3.69 -1.04 6.70
C ALA A 152 -3.71 -1.34 8.20
N VAL A 153 -4.72 -0.83 8.89
CA VAL A 153 -4.99 -1.14 10.30
C VAL A 153 -6.18 -2.07 10.36
N HIS A 154 -5.92 -3.31 10.77
CA HIS A 154 -6.92 -4.36 10.92
C HIS A 154 -7.45 -4.32 12.35
N ILE A 155 -8.76 -4.13 12.48
CA ILE A 155 -9.43 -3.92 13.77
C ILE A 155 -10.58 -4.90 13.88
N ARG A 156 -10.57 -5.74 14.89
CA ARG A 156 -11.72 -6.57 15.25
C ARG A 156 -12.47 -5.90 16.39
N ALA A 157 -13.69 -5.46 16.14
CA ALA A 157 -14.46 -4.71 17.14
C ALA A 157 -15.94 -5.06 17.13
N ALA A 158 -16.56 -4.95 18.31
CA ALA A 158 -17.99 -5.03 18.52
C ALA A 158 -18.56 -3.64 18.82
N ALA A 159 -19.60 -3.25 18.10
CA ALA A 159 -20.31 -2.01 18.34
C ALA A 159 -21.45 -2.25 19.33
N THR A 160 -21.67 -1.31 20.26
CA THR A 160 -22.80 -1.27 21.19
C THR A 160 -23.41 0.11 21.21
N ALA A 161 -24.75 0.19 21.32
CA ALA A 161 -25.43 1.45 21.50
C ALA A 161 -25.20 1.98 22.93
N THR A 162 -24.87 3.26 23.06
CA THR A 162 -24.65 3.91 24.38
C THR A 162 -25.90 4.58 24.95
N GLY A 163 -27.00 4.62 24.19
CA GLY A 163 -28.27 5.26 24.53
C GLY A 163 -29.47 4.39 24.13
N GLU A 164 -30.65 5.01 24.08
CA GLU A 164 -31.91 4.32 23.74
C GLU A 164 -32.08 4.02 22.26
N THR A 165 -31.34 4.72 21.38
CA THR A 165 -31.38 4.50 19.94
C THR A 165 -30.64 3.21 19.56
N PRO A 166 -31.31 2.24 18.94
CA PRO A 166 -30.65 1.01 18.53
C PRO A 166 -29.68 1.28 17.36
N LEU A 167 -28.68 0.40 17.19
CA LEU A 167 -27.68 0.53 16.10
C LEU A 167 -28.30 0.59 14.71
N SER A 168 -29.44 -0.09 14.49
CA SER A 168 -30.20 -0.08 13.22
C SER A 168 -30.67 1.31 12.80
N ASP A 169 -30.99 2.15 13.76
CA ASP A 169 -31.62 3.46 13.57
C ASP A 169 -30.60 4.62 13.59
N MET A 170 -29.32 4.28 13.82
CA MET A 170 -28.25 5.27 13.83
C MET A 170 -27.81 5.62 12.42
N ASP A 171 -27.47 6.89 12.24
CA ASP A 171 -26.79 7.38 11.06
C ASP A 171 -25.33 6.87 10.99
N ARG A 172 -24.59 7.37 10.02
CA ARG A 172 -23.17 7.10 9.85
C ARG A 172 -22.36 7.46 11.10
N VAL A 173 -21.56 6.50 11.59
CA VAL A 173 -20.58 6.71 12.66
C VAL A 173 -19.17 6.51 12.08
N THR A 174 -18.36 7.57 12.12
CA THR A 174 -17.00 7.51 11.59
C THR A 174 -16.03 7.00 12.67
N MET A 175 -15.36 5.90 12.36
CA MET A 175 -14.15 5.45 13.05
C MET A 175 -12.95 6.06 12.33
N THR A 176 -12.09 6.75 13.07
CA THR A 176 -10.87 7.38 12.58
C THR A 176 -9.68 6.66 13.19
N VAL A 177 -8.69 6.37 12.36
CA VAL A 177 -7.41 5.82 12.78
C VAL A 177 -6.31 6.79 12.39
N GLU A 178 -5.45 7.14 13.33
CA GLU A 178 -4.28 7.98 13.12
C GLU A 178 -3.01 7.19 13.40
N LEU A 179 -2.02 7.33 12.54
CA LEU A 179 -0.66 6.84 12.77
C LEU A 179 0.25 8.05 13.01
N THR A 180 0.96 8.02 14.12
CA THR A 180 1.84 9.11 14.58
C THR A 180 3.24 8.56 14.86
N ASP A 181 4.27 9.26 14.37
CA ASP A 181 5.66 9.08 14.76
C ASP A 181 5.95 9.91 16.01
N LYS A 182 6.55 9.29 17.01
CA LYS A 182 6.87 9.92 18.30
C LYS A 182 8.29 9.60 18.72
N ASN A 183 8.92 10.55 19.40
CA ASN A 183 10.17 10.32 20.09
C ASN A 183 10.22 11.20 21.35
N ASP A 184 10.76 10.68 22.45
CA ASP A 184 10.95 11.43 23.69
C ASP A 184 11.95 12.57 23.51
N GLU A 185 12.97 12.36 22.67
CA GLU A 185 13.86 13.39 22.20
C GLU A 185 13.29 14.10 20.97
N SER A 186 13.54 15.41 20.88
CA SER A 186 13.16 16.18 19.70
C SER A 186 13.87 15.65 18.47
N PHE A 187 13.11 15.39 17.41
CA PHE A 187 13.62 15.06 16.08
C PHE A 187 13.24 16.12 15.06
N ASP A 188 14.03 16.22 14.00
CA ASP A 188 13.76 17.18 12.94
C ASP A 188 12.62 16.69 12.03
N ALA A 189 11.43 17.23 12.20
CA ALA A 189 10.31 16.97 11.33
C ALA A 189 10.33 17.92 10.13
N PHE A 190 10.24 17.34 8.92
CA PHE A 190 10.09 18.13 7.71
C PHE A 190 8.72 18.80 7.71
N VAL A 191 8.68 20.10 7.78
CA VAL A 191 7.47 20.90 7.64
C VAL A 191 7.67 21.94 6.53
N PRO A 192 6.64 22.22 5.72
CA PRO A 192 6.73 23.28 4.76
C PRO A 192 6.91 24.59 5.53
N SER A 193 8.10 25.19 5.45
CA SER A 193 8.33 26.53 5.93
C SER A 193 8.14 27.49 4.76
N ARG A 194 7.44 28.58 5.00
CA ARG A 194 7.44 29.71 4.09
C ARG A 194 8.70 30.52 4.36
N SER A 195 9.80 30.21 3.69
CA SER A 195 10.90 31.12 3.63
C SER A 195 10.63 32.12 2.51
N TYR A 196 10.57 33.40 2.89
CA TYR A 196 10.49 34.46 1.92
C TYR A 196 11.93 34.76 1.48
N LEU A 197 12.36 34.27 0.32
CA LEU A 197 13.51 34.81 -0.33
C LEU A 197 13.08 36.12 -1.03
N PRO A 198 13.62 37.27 -0.67
CA PRO A 198 13.38 38.48 -1.41
C PRO A 198 14.05 38.32 -2.79
N ILE A 199 13.27 37.91 -3.79
CA ILE A 199 13.76 37.91 -5.16
C ILE A 199 13.76 39.36 -5.64
N THR A 200 14.91 40.00 -5.52
CA THR A 200 15.12 41.39 -5.92
C THR A 200 15.20 41.58 -7.43
N THR A 201 15.11 40.52 -8.24
CA THR A 201 15.50 40.60 -9.66
C THR A 201 14.44 40.16 -10.67
N LEU A 202 13.29 39.58 -10.30
CA LEU A 202 12.24 39.26 -11.23
C LEU A 202 10.93 39.99 -10.88
N LYS A 203 10.81 41.21 -11.38
CA LYS A 203 9.56 41.99 -11.39
C LYS A 203 8.72 41.56 -12.60
N GLU A 204 8.06 40.44 -12.57
CA GLU A 204 6.96 40.17 -13.49
C GLU A 204 5.66 40.73 -12.87
N LYS A 205 5.00 41.62 -13.61
CA LYS A 205 3.66 42.10 -13.28
C LYS A 205 2.70 40.89 -13.30
N GLY A 206 2.23 40.45 -12.15
CA GLY A 206 1.15 39.50 -12.05
C GLY A 206 -0.08 40.07 -12.74
N ALA A 207 -0.57 39.42 -13.77
CA ALA A 207 -1.69 39.85 -14.59
C ALA A 207 -3.07 39.62 -13.90
N TRP A 208 -3.09 39.26 -12.64
CA TRP A 208 -4.36 38.94 -11.96
C TRP A 208 -4.38 39.52 -10.54
N MET A 209 -5.50 40.21 -10.23
CA MET A 209 -5.80 40.86 -8.95
C MET A 209 -5.07 42.22 -8.69
N GLY A 210 -5.32 43.20 -9.50
CA GLY A 210 -5.25 44.61 -9.02
C GLY A 210 -3.86 45.19 -8.78
N GLY A 211 -2.90 44.90 -9.58
CA GLY A 211 -1.70 45.73 -9.73
C GLY A 211 -0.68 45.69 -8.58
N GLY A 212 -0.67 44.68 -7.76
CA GLY A 212 0.38 44.47 -6.76
C GLY A 212 1.60 43.78 -7.34
N VAL A 213 2.81 44.17 -6.89
CA VAL A 213 4.04 43.41 -7.15
C VAL A 213 3.91 42.11 -6.40
N ALA A 214 3.77 40.98 -7.13
CA ALA A 214 3.83 39.66 -6.53
C ALA A 214 5.26 39.38 -6.05
N ASN A 215 5.46 39.19 -4.77
CA ASN A 215 6.66 38.58 -4.24
C ASN A 215 6.60 37.08 -4.52
N TYR A 216 7.64 36.54 -5.12
CA TYR A 216 7.76 35.10 -5.29
C TYR A 216 8.29 34.47 -4.02
N ASP A 217 7.51 33.61 -3.42
CA ASP A 217 7.94 32.83 -2.27
C ASP A 217 8.54 31.50 -2.76
N LEU A 218 9.82 31.30 -2.50
CA LEU A 218 10.38 29.94 -2.57
C LEU A 218 9.90 29.17 -1.34
N VAL A 219 9.23 28.07 -1.55
CA VAL A 219 8.93 27.15 -0.47
C VAL A 219 10.13 26.24 -0.28
N GLU A 220 10.97 26.60 0.67
CA GLU A 220 11.94 25.66 1.21
C GLU A 220 11.27 24.88 2.35
N TYR A 221 11.50 23.58 2.37
CA TYR A 221 11.09 22.77 3.50
C TYR A 221 12.12 22.93 4.60
N ALA A 222 11.71 23.52 5.72
CA ALA A 222 12.56 23.62 6.89
C ALA A 222 12.31 22.42 7.81
N GLN A 223 13.38 21.91 8.38
CA GLN A 223 13.28 21.00 9.51
C GLN A 223 12.92 21.81 10.75
N THR A 224 11.89 21.37 11.46
CA THR A 224 11.45 21.99 12.71
C THR A 224 11.46 20.92 13.80
N PRO A 225 12.06 21.20 14.97
CA PRO A 225 12.05 20.28 16.08
C PRO A 225 10.62 19.87 16.46
N ALA A 226 10.39 18.57 16.57
CA ALA A 226 9.12 18.00 16.99
C ALA A 226 9.37 16.75 17.84
N THR A 227 8.48 16.45 18.75
CA THR A 227 8.46 15.19 19.51
C THR A 227 7.33 14.27 19.02
N SER A 228 6.53 14.75 18.06
CA SER A 228 5.40 14.01 17.50
C SER A 228 5.07 14.52 16.11
N LYS A 229 4.85 13.61 15.17
CA LYS A 229 4.46 13.91 13.79
C LYS A 229 3.38 12.96 13.32
N SER A 230 2.20 13.47 12.97
CA SER A 230 1.17 12.69 12.31
C SER A 230 1.66 12.25 10.92
N ILE A 231 1.66 10.94 10.69
CA ILE A 231 2.01 10.33 9.40
C ILE A 231 0.79 10.35 8.50
N GLY A 232 -0.39 10.05 9.05
CA GLY A 232 -1.62 10.10 8.30
C GLY A 232 -2.83 9.61 9.05
N LEU A 233 -4.00 9.80 8.44
CA LEU A 233 -5.31 9.46 8.95
C LEU A 233 -6.02 8.50 8.00
N GLY A 234 -6.76 7.54 8.57
CA GLY A 234 -7.70 6.67 7.88
C GLY A 234 -9.11 6.81 8.45
N TYR A 235 -10.13 6.51 7.65
CA TYR A 235 -11.52 6.64 8.05
C TYR A 235 -12.35 5.49 7.50
N ILE A 236 -13.25 4.96 8.33
CA ILE A 236 -14.28 3.99 7.91
C ILE A 236 -15.60 4.32 8.60
N ASP A 237 -16.70 3.97 7.95
CA ASP A 237 -17.99 3.95 8.61
C ASP A 237 -18.13 2.66 9.43
N VAL A 238 -18.43 2.76 10.71
CA VAL A 238 -18.65 1.62 11.61
C VAL A 238 -19.70 0.65 11.05
N PHE A 239 -20.70 1.17 10.36
CA PHE A 239 -21.76 0.36 9.73
C PHE A 239 -21.38 -0.21 8.36
N ASN A 240 -20.10 -0.06 7.92
CA ASN A 240 -19.61 -0.64 6.68
C ASN A 240 -18.26 -1.37 6.89
N PRO A 241 -18.24 -2.46 7.68
CA PRO A 241 -16.99 -3.20 7.97
C PRO A 241 -16.33 -3.79 6.72
N THR A 242 -17.11 -4.03 5.66
CA THR A 242 -16.60 -4.61 4.40
C THR A 242 -16.06 -3.58 3.41
N ALA A 243 -16.00 -2.30 3.78
CA ALA A 243 -15.43 -1.27 2.92
C ALA A 243 -13.95 -1.55 2.61
N GLY A 244 -13.63 -1.70 1.33
CA GLY A 244 -12.27 -1.91 0.85
C GLY A 244 -11.56 -0.60 0.47
N TYR A 245 -10.25 -0.70 0.21
CA TYR A 245 -9.47 0.45 -0.24
C TYR A 245 -9.93 1.01 -1.59
N ASP A 246 -10.19 0.12 -2.56
CA ASP A 246 -10.56 0.48 -3.93
C ASP A 246 -12.08 0.56 -4.16
N SER A 247 -12.87 0.10 -3.20
CA SER A 247 -14.33 0.06 -3.31
C SER A 247 -14.95 1.23 -2.55
N ALA A 248 -15.42 2.24 -3.28
CA ALA A 248 -16.25 3.32 -2.73
C ALA A 248 -17.70 2.84 -2.59
N SER A 249 -17.95 1.86 -1.73
CA SER A 249 -19.31 1.37 -1.52
C SER A 249 -19.99 2.12 -0.38
N ALA A 250 -20.56 3.29 -0.69
CA ALA A 250 -21.48 3.98 0.21
C ALA A 250 -22.81 3.22 0.41
N SER A 251 -23.03 2.15 -0.36
CA SER A 251 -24.31 1.44 -0.42
C SER A 251 -24.36 0.14 0.39
N LEU A 252 -23.27 -0.26 1.02
CA LEU A 252 -23.19 -1.53 1.76
C LEU A 252 -23.20 -1.28 3.28
N ARG A 253 -24.29 -0.66 3.76
CA ARG A 253 -24.55 -0.65 5.20
C ARG A 253 -24.80 -2.11 5.65
N THR A 254 -24.03 -2.56 6.62
CA THR A 254 -24.24 -3.82 7.31
C THR A 254 -25.12 -3.55 8.53
N GLU A 255 -26.17 -4.31 8.72
CA GLU A 255 -26.92 -4.31 9.98
C GLU A 255 -26.06 -5.01 11.04
N LEU A 256 -25.46 -4.20 11.91
CA LEU A 256 -24.65 -4.73 13.00
C LEU A 256 -25.54 -5.24 14.12
N ALA A 257 -25.27 -6.45 14.60
CA ALA A 257 -25.86 -6.93 15.85
C ALA A 257 -25.09 -6.34 17.04
N ASP A 258 -25.82 -5.86 18.04
CA ASP A 258 -25.26 -5.25 19.25
C ASP A 258 -24.30 -6.22 19.96
N GLY A 259 -23.09 -5.79 20.22
CA GLY A 259 -22.05 -6.60 20.85
C GLY A 259 -21.43 -7.71 20.00
N GLN A 260 -21.81 -7.86 18.75
CA GLN A 260 -21.15 -8.80 17.82
C GLN A 260 -19.89 -8.21 17.22
N TYR A 261 -18.82 -9.01 17.14
CA TYR A 261 -17.55 -8.62 16.56
C TYR A 261 -17.58 -8.67 15.03
N TYR A 262 -17.04 -7.64 14.42
CA TYR A 262 -16.81 -7.52 12.98
C TYR A 262 -15.36 -7.13 12.72
N ASP A 263 -14.85 -7.52 11.56
CA ASP A 263 -13.49 -7.19 11.12
C ASP A 263 -13.52 -5.95 10.21
N TYR A 264 -12.73 -4.96 10.57
CA TYR A 264 -12.57 -3.70 9.83
C TYR A 264 -11.14 -3.62 9.30
N THR A 265 -10.97 -3.07 8.11
CA THR A 265 -9.66 -2.66 7.61
C THR A 265 -9.69 -1.17 7.30
N VAL A 266 -9.00 -0.39 8.11
CA VAL A 266 -8.91 1.05 7.94
C VAL A 266 -7.60 1.39 7.27
N TYR A 267 -7.68 1.99 6.08
CA TYR A 267 -6.50 2.40 5.33
C TYR A 267 -6.14 3.85 5.64
N ILE A 268 -4.96 4.06 6.20
CA ILE A 268 -4.37 5.38 6.38
C ILE A 268 -3.97 5.92 5.01
N GLN A 269 -4.11 7.23 4.80
CA GLN A 269 -3.80 7.88 3.53
C GLN A 269 -2.39 7.47 3.03
N PRO A 270 -2.26 7.09 1.75
CA PRO A 270 -0.96 6.67 1.22
C PRO A 270 0.08 7.77 1.35
N THR A 271 1.26 7.37 1.78
CA THR A 271 2.39 8.26 2.03
C THR A 271 3.71 7.57 1.73
N VAL A 272 4.78 8.35 1.65
CA VAL A 272 6.15 7.87 1.86
C VAL A 272 6.65 8.49 3.16
N TYR A 273 7.03 7.66 4.10
CA TYR A 273 7.50 8.10 5.40
C TYR A 273 8.48 7.10 5.99
N THR A 274 9.63 7.58 6.42
CA THR A 274 10.61 6.77 7.16
C THR A 274 10.35 6.91 8.64
N LEU A 275 9.90 5.84 9.27
CA LEU A 275 9.93 5.66 10.73
C LEU A 275 11.35 5.24 11.12
N LYS A 276 11.99 6.03 11.95
CA LYS A 276 13.37 5.81 12.37
C LYS A 276 13.48 4.80 13.50
N ALA A 277 14.54 4.02 13.51
CA ALA A 277 14.91 3.19 14.64
C ALA A 277 15.05 4.03 15.91
N GLY A 278 14.56 3.52 17.04
CA GLY A 278 14.54 4.22 18.33
C GLY A 278 13.38 5.18 18.51
N HIS A 279 12.55 5.44 17.49
CA HIS A 279 11.29 6.14 17.63
C HIS A 279 10.18 5.16 18.09
N THR A 280 9.02 5.71 18.38
CA THR A 280 7.80 4.96 18.64
C THR A 280 6.73 5.34 17.61
N ALA A 281 5.99 4.34 17.13
CA ALA A 281 4.78 4.56 16.35
C ALA A 281 3.56 4.44 17.27
N GLU A 282 2.67 5.41 17.22
CA GLU A 282 1.39 5.34 17.93
C GLU A 282 0.25 5.22 16.93
N VAL A 283 -0.61 4.21 17.15
CA VAL A 283 -1.88 4.06 16.45
C VAL A 283 -2.99 4.46 17.38
N THR A 284 -3.74 5.50 17.02
CA THR A 284 -4.89 5.97 17.78
C THR A 284 -6.17 5.68 17.01
N ILE A 285 -7.12 4.98 17.65
CA ILE A 285 -8.46 4.69 17.12
C ILE A 285 -9.47 5.55 17.89
N SER A 286 -10.30 6.30 17.18
CA SER A 286 -11.30 7.19 17.77
C SER A 286 -12.63 7.13 17.02
N LEU A 287 -13.71 7.54 17.67
CA LEU A 287 -15.04 7.69 17.08
C LEU A 287 -15.42 9.15 16.92
N SER A 288 -16.28 9.42 15.95
CA SER A 288 -16.91 10.75 15.81
C SER A 288 -17.67 11.13 17.10
N ASN A 289 -17.65 12.43 17.43
CA ASN A 289 -18.39 12.96 18.59
C ASN A 289 -19.89 12.72 18.44
N ASN A 290 -20.57 12.56 19.58
CA ASN A 290 -22.01 12.29 19.65
C ASN A 290 -22.44 11.07 18.80
N SER A 291 -21.56 10.10 18.66
CA SER A 291 -21.82 8.92 17.81
C SER A 291 -22.94 8.03 18.33
N GLY A 292 -23.23 8.07 19.63
CA GLY A 292 -24.17 7.14 20.28
C GLY A 292 -23.70 5.68 20.27
N VAL A 293 -22.44 5.42 19.87
CA VAL A 293 -21.84 4.10 19.75
C VAL A 293 -20.58 4.01 20.61
N ALA A 294 -20.41 2.90 21.31
CA ALA A 294 -19.14 2.47 21.87
C ALA A 294 -18.62 1.27 21.08
N LEU A 295 -17.31 1.21 20.89
CA LEU A 295 -16.63 0.03 20.34
C LEU A 295 -15.86 -0.69 21.44
N THR A 296 -15.99 -2.02 21.44
CA THR A 296 -15.10 -2.91 22.17
C THR A 296 -14.16 -3.55 21.18
N VAL A 297 -12.88 -3.19 21.22
CA VAL A 297 -11.83 -3.70 20.32
C VAL A 297 -11.22 -4.95 20.91
N ASP A 298 -11.13 -6.02 20.11
CA ASP A 298 -10.37 -7.23 20.44
C ASP A 298 -8.90 -7.01 20.08
N ASN A 299 -8.07 -6.80 21.10
CA ASN A 299 -6.65 -6.49 20.91
C ASN A 299 -5.86 -7.68 20.35
N SER A 300 -6.33 -8.93 20.57
CA SER A 300 -5.67 -10.13 20.05
C SER A 300 -5.82 -10.31 18.53
N ALA A 301 -6.81 -9.66 17.93
CA ALA A 301 -7.10 -9.71 16.49
C ALA A 301 -6.93 -8.34 15.81
N THR A 302 -6.31 -7.37 16.50
CA THR A 302 -6.04 -6.04 15.97
C THR A 302 -4.54 -5.90 15.70
N TYR A 303 -4.19 -5.55 14.44
CA TYR A 303 -2.80 -5.47 14.00
C TYR A 303 -2.62 -4.45 12.88
N VAL A 304 -1.37 -4.11 12.57
CA VAL A 304 -1.02 -3.12 11.55
C VAL A 304 -0.09 -3.71 10.50
N ASP A 305 -0.48 -3.55 9.26
CA ASP A 305 0.31 -3.86 8.08
C ASP A 305 0.81 -2.58 7.43
N ILE A 306 2.13 -2.48 7.28
CA ILE A 306 2.77 -1.38 6.58
C ILE A 306 3.13 -1.82 5.17
N PRO A 307 2.78 -1.03 4.14
CA PRO A 307 3.31 -1.21 2.80
C PRO A 307 4.77 -0.75 2.77
N VAL A 308 5.68 -1.66 2.46
CA VAL A 308 7.10 -1.37 2.30
C VAL A 308 7.50 -1.52 0.84
N HIS A 309 8.49 -0.76 0.40
CA HIS A 309 9.01 -0.95 -0.94
C HIS A 309 9.53 -2.39 -1.10
N SER A 310 9.10 -3.06 -2.16
CA SER A 310 9.65 -4.37 -2.51
C SER A 310 11.07 -4.17 -3.04
N THR A 311 12.04 -4.14 -2.15
CA THR A 311 13.44 -4.17 -2.54
C THR A 311 13.77 -5.56 -3.03
N SER A 312 13.88 -5.75 -4.34
CA SER A 312 14.84 -6.72 -4.85
C SER A 312 16.21 -6.26 -4.33
N SER A 313 16.76 -7.00 -3.39
CA SER A 313 18.04 -6.68 -2.77
C SER A 313 19.13 -6.49 -3.83
N ASN A 314 19.48 -5.26 -4.12
CA ASN A 314 20.78 -4.91 -4.62
C ASN A 314 21.29 -3.74 -3.77
N GLY A 315 22.13 -4.10 -2.81
CA GLY A 315 22.93 -3.13 -2.08
C GLY A 315 23.82 -2.39 -3.07
N GLY A 316 23.69 -1.08 -3.12
CA GLY A 316 24.52 -0.21 -3.94
C GLY A 316 24.65 1.14 -3.28
N GLY A 317 25.79 1.31 -2.58
CA GLY A 317 26.22 2.59 -2.04
C GLY A 317 26.40 3.64 -3.14
N HIS A 318 26.30 4.88 -2.76
CA HIS A 318 26.62 6.07 -3.53
C HIS A 318 27.91 5.93 -4.32
N SER A 319 27.85 5.99 -5.62
CA SER A 319 28.90 6.60 -6.44
C SER A 319 28.33 6.90 -7.83
N GLY A 320 28.42 8.14 -8.25
CA GLY A 320 28.07 8.59 -9.58
C GLY A 320 29.00 7.98 -10.63
N GLY A 321 28.44 7.69 -11.82
CA GLY A 321 29.21 7.22 -12.96
C GLY A 321 28.31 6.68 -14.07
N SER A 322 28.17 7.50 -15.13
CA SER A 322 27.57 7.19 -16.41
C SER A 322 28.12 5.90 -17.02
N SER A 323 27.25 5.01 -17.52
CA SER A 323 27.34 4.47 -18.89
C SER A 323 26.28 3.39 -19.12
N GLY A 324 25.71 3.39 -20.32
CA GLY A 324 24.63 2.56 -20.76
C GLY A 324 24.94 1.06 -20.82
N GLY A 325 23.87 0.27 -20.71
CA GLY A 325 23.92 -1.17 -20.92
C GLY A 325 22.57 -1.81 -20.65
N ASN A 326 21.97 -2.31 -21.67
CA ASN A 326 20.82 -3.21 -21.81
C ASN A 326 20.14 -3.69 -20.51
N ALA A 327 18.87 -3.39 -20.40
CA ALA A 327 17.96 -4.06 -19.50
C ALA A 327 17.92 -5.56 -19.82
N ALA A 328 18.59 -6.36 -19.04
CA ALA A 328 18.38 -7.79 -19.00
C ALA A 328 17.20 -8.06 -18.09
N ASP A 329 16.15 -8.62 -18.68
CA ASP A 329 15.01 -9.27 -18.05
C ASP A 329 15.50 -10.22 -16.95
N THR A 330 15.41 -9.80 -15.67
CA THR A 330 15.73 -10.67 -14.54
C THR A 330 14.53 -11.53 -14.18
N GLN A 331 14.34 -12.55 -14.99
CA GLN A 331 13.55 -13.72 -14.71
C GLN A 331 14.03 -14.39 -13.40
N PRO A 332 13.12 -14.85 -12.51
CA PRO A 332 13.51 -15.72 -11.40
C PRO A 332 14.28 -16.93 -11.95
N PRO A 333 15.31 -17.43 -11.26
CA PRO A 333 16.14 -18.52 -11.78
C PRO A 333 15.25 -19.70 -12.15
N ALA A 334 15.39 -20.17 -13.38
CA ALA A 334 14.75 -21.37 -13.86
C ALA A 334 15.27 -22.54 -13.00
N ASP A 335 14.39 -23.14 -12.21
CA ASP A 335 14.66 -24.44 -11.58
C ASP A 335 14.63 -25.51 -12.68
N ASN A 336 15.83 -25.81 -13.20
CA ASN A 336 16.05 -26.86 -14.18
C ASN A 336 16.28 -28.18 -13.44
N THR A 337 15.28 -28.65 -12.68
CA THR A 337 15.29 -30.00 -12.13
C THR A 337 14.13 -30.82 -12.71
N THR A 338 14.43 -31.49 -13.80
CA THR A 338 13.79 -32.75 -14.16
C THR A 338 14.11 -33.78 -13.08
N GLY A 339 13.16 -34.04 -12.20
CA GLY A 339 13.27 -35.09 -11.20
C GLY A 339 12.74 -34.63 -9.84
N SER A 340 11.71 -35.32 -9.36
CA SER A 340 11.13 -35.19 -8.02
C SER A 340 12.19 -35.29 -6.92
N ALA A 341 12.86 -34.21 -6.61
CA ALA A 341 13.62 -34.11 -5.38
C ALA A 341 12.70 -33.53 -4.31
N VAL A 342 12.17 -34.39 -3.45
CA VAL A 342 11.51 -34.00 -2.21
C VAL A 342 12.52 -33.17 -1.43
N GLN A 343 12.30 -31.86 -1.34
CA GLN A 343 13.12 -30.96 -0.53
C GLN A 343 12.90 -31.28 0.95
N THR A 344 13.95 -31.78 1.61
CA THR A 344 13.95 -32.10 3.06
C THR A 344 14.61 -31.02 3.91
N GLY A 345 14.79 -29.80 3.37
CA GLY A 345 15.44 -28.69 4.05
C GLY A 345 14.44 -27.62 4.52
N SER A 346 14.65 -27.09 5.69
CA SER A 346 13.90 -25.91 6.18
C SER A 346 14.30 -24.66 5.37
N PHE A 347 13.32 -23.90 4.93
CA PHE A 347 13.55 -22.59 4.30
C PHE A 347 14.03 -21.59 5.35
N SER A 348 15.03 -20.78 5.02
CA SER A 348 15.62 -19.81 5.94
C SER A 348 14.67 -18.63 6.28
N ASP A 349 13.67 -18.39 5.44
CA ASP A 349 12.64 -17.36 5.58
C ASP A 349 11.34 -17.90 6.19
N VAL A 350 11.33 -19.15 6.71
CA VAL A 350 10.17 -19.77 7.35
C VAL A 350 10.59 -20.27 8.73
N ASN A 351 10.25 -19.50 9.77
CA ASN A 351 10.60 -19.84 11.14
C ASN A 351 9.56 -20.76 11.79
N THR A 352 9.99 -21.60 12.72
CA THR A 352 9.11 -22.54 13.46
C THR A 352 8.00 -21.86 14.23
N GLY A 353 8.16 -20.58 14.59
CA GLY A 353 7.16 -19.76 15.26
C GLY A 353 6.14 -19.12 14.32
N ASN A 354 6.30 -19.20 13.01
CA ASN A 354 5.33 -18.62 12.09
C ASN A 354 4.04 -19.44 12.05
N TRP A 355 2.88 -18.78 12.05
CA TRP A 355 1.59 -19.45 12.01
C TRP A 355 1.40 -20.37 10.79
N TYR A 356 2.09 -20.09 9.70
CA TYR A 356 2.07 -20.87 8.46
C TYR A 356 3.16 -21.96 8.39
N TYR A 357 4.05 -22.08 9.38
CA TYR A 357 5.20 -23.00 9.36
C TYR A 357 4.80 -24.43 8.98
N SER A 358 3.84 -25.03 9.72
CA SER A 358 3.39 -26.40 9.47
C SER A 358 2.75 -26.58 8.11
N ALA A 359 2.07 -25.55 7.59
CA ALA A 359 1.47 -25.59 6.26
C ALA A 359 2.55 -25.55 5.18
N VAL A 360 3.56 -24.70 5.31
CA VAL A 360 4.70 -24.63 4.38
C VAL A 360 5.48 -25.95 4.39
N GLU A 361 5.79 -26.50 5.57
CA GLU A 361 6.44 -27.81 5.65
C GLU A 361 5.66 -28.92 4.95
N TYR A 362 4.33 -28.92 5.14
CA TYR A 362 3.46 -29.91 4.50
C TYR A 362 3.50 -29.81 2.98
N VAL A 363 3.26 -28.62 2.41
CA VAL A 363 3.21 -28.45 0.96
C VAL A 363 4.58 -28.64 0.30
N ALA A 364 5.65 -28.25 0.98
CA ALA A 364 7.01 -28.49 0.51
C ALA A 364 7.38 -29.98 0.53
N LYS A 365 7.11 -30.67 1.65
CA LYS A 365 7.36 -32.11 1.80
C LYS A 365 6.57 -32.94 0.81
N LYS A 366 5.38 -32.49 0.44
CA LYS A 366 4.53 -33.13 -0.58
C LYS A 366 4.92 -32.76 -2.00
N GLY A 367 5.87 -31.85 -2.20
CA GLY A 367 6.24 -31.34 -3.52
C GLY A 367 5.16 -30.54 -4.22
N ILE A 368 4.12 -30.15 -3.50
CA ILE A 368 2.99 -29.34 -4.02
C ILE A 368 3.46 -27.91 -4.30
N MET A 369 4.15 -27.30 -3.32
CA MET A 369 4.83 -26.03 -3.49
C MET A 369 6.34 -26.22 -3.22
N THR A 370 7.16 -25.66 -4.07
CA THR A 370 8.61 -25.55 -3.86
C THR A 370 8.92 -24.11 -3.50
N GLY A 371 10.08 -23.87 -2.87
CA GLY A 371 10.52 -22.51 -2.64
C GLY A 371 10.81 -21.75 -3.94
N ILE A 372 11.00 -20.45 -3.83
CA ILE A 372 11.49 -19.60 -4.92
C ILE A 372 12.98 -19.81 -5.16
N SER A 373 13.66 -20.46 -4.21
CA SER A 373 15.04 -20.96 -4.31
C SER A 373 15.20 -22.20 -3.42
N ALA A 374 16.38 -22.80 -3.43
CA ALA A 374 16.70 -23.95 -2.57
C ALA A 374 16.59 -23.64 -1.07
N SER A 375 16.68 -22.39 -0.64
CA SER A 375 16.70 -21.98 0.76
C SER A 375 15.62 -20.94 1.13
N SER A 376 14.79 -20.49 0.18
CA SER A 376 13.76 -19.49 0.43
C SER A 376 12.41 -19.93 -0.13
N PHE A 377 11.37 -19.86 0.68
CA PHE A 377 9.98 -20.15 0.30
C PHE A 377 9.27 -18.94 -0.31
N GLY A 378 9.59 -17.75 0.15
CA GLY A 378 8.94 -16.49 -0.25
C GLY A 378 7.52 -16.35 0.30
N PRO A 379 7.29 -16.52 1.64
CA PRO A 379 5.93 -16.60 2.20
C PRO A 379 5.10 -15.33 2.01
N ASN A 380 5.76 -14.20 1.80
CA ASN A 380 5.12 -12.90 1.60
C ASN A 380 5.10 -12.42 0.13
N LEU A 381 5.48 -13.28 -0.80
CA LEU A 381 5.45 -12.94 -2.22
C LEU A 381 4.06 -13.20 -2.83
N ASP A 382 3.71 -12.35 -3.79
CA ASP A 382 2.50 -12.55 -4.58
C ASP A 382 2.58 -13.85 -5.37
N THR A 383 1.46 -14.56 -5.41
CA THR A 383 1.34 -15.77 -6.22
C THR A 383 0.98 -15.38 -7.65
N THR A 384 1.73 -15.91 -8.62
CA THR A 384 1.43 -15.68 -10.03
C THR A 384 0.44 -16.70 -10.59
N ARG A 385 -0.15 -16.39 -11.74
CA ARG A 385 -1.05 -17.31 -12.47
C ARG A 385 -0.34 -18.62 -12.83
N GLY A 386 0.93 -18.54 -13.22
CA GLY A 386 1.75 -19.73 -13.50
C GLY A 386 2.00 -20.58 -12.25
N MET A 387 2.22 -19.94 -11.09
CA MET A 387 2.42 -20.65 -9.82
C MET A 387 1.18 -21.45 -9.41
N ILE A 388 -0.01 -20.85 -9.46
CA ILE A 388 -1.25 -21.54 -9.10
C ILE A 388 -1.51 -22.76 -9.99
N VAL A 389 -1.35 -22.59 -11.29
CA VAL A 389 -1.54 -23.71 -12.23
C VAL A 389 -0.51 -24.82 -12.00
N THR A 390 0.74 -24.45 -11.66
CA THR A 390 1.77 -25.42 -11.33
C THR A 390 1.47 -26.18 -10.04
N ILE A 391 0.86 -25.54 -9.04
CA ILE A 391 0.40 -26.20 -7.81
C ILE A 391 -0.67 -27.24 -8.13
N LEU A 392 -1.68 -26.90 -8.93
CA LEU A 392 -2.74 -27.83 -9.32
C LEU A 392 -2.19 -29.00 -10.15
N TYR A 393 -1.27 -28.72 -11.06
CA TYR A 393 -0.60 -29.74 -11.85
C TYR A 393 0.21 -30.74 -11.00
N ARG A 394 0.89 -30.26 -9.96
CA ARG A 394 1.62 -31.09 -9.00
C ARG A 394 0.69 -31.89 -8.10
N LEU A 395 -0.47 -31.34 -7.73
CA LEU A 395 -1.52 -32.07 -7.01
C LEU A 395 -2.04 -33.28 -7.81
N GLU A 396 -2.04 -33.18 -9.14
CA GLU A 396 -2.41 -34.25 -10.05
C GLU A 396 -1.23 -35.17 -10.43
N ASN A 397 -0.13 -35.12 -9.69
CA ASN A 397 1.08 -35.90 -9.94
C ASN A 397 1.72 -35.66 -11.32
N GLN A 398 1.61 -34.43 -11.82
CA GLN A 398 2.27 -33.98 -13.04
C GLN A 398 1.96 -34.86 -14.27
N PRO A 399 0.69 -34.96 -14.71
CA PRO A 399 0.33 -35.80 -15.84
C PRO A 399 1.10 -35.39 -17.11
N THR A 400 1.66 -36.38 -17.79
CA THR A 400 2.47 -36.21 -19.00
C THR A 400 1.69 -36.41 -20.27
N GLY A 401 2.21 -36.01 -21.43
CA GLY A 401 1.63 -36.29 -22.75
C GLY A 401 0.70 -35.22 -23.29
N THR A 402 0.64 -34.05 -22.68
CA THR A 402 -0.14 -32.92 -23.18
C THR A 402 0.71 -32.12 -24.19
N GLU A 403 0.12 -31.76 -25.34
CA GLU A 403 0.77 -30.86 -26.31
C GLU A 403 0.94 -29.46 -25.70
N ALA A 404 1.99 -28.73 -26.13
CA ALA A 404 2.25 -27.39 -25.67
C ALA A 404 1.05 -26.48 -25.89
N ALA A 405 0.71 -25.65 -24.89
CA ALA A 405 -0.37 -24.68 -25.02
C ALA A 405 -0.05 -23.60 -26.04
N ALA A 406 -1.04 -23.18 -26.82
CA ALA A 406 -0.90 -22.18 -27.87
C ALA A 406 -0.91 -20.74 -27.34
N PHE A 407 -0.16 -20.45 -26.25
CA PHE A 407 0.01 -19.11 -25.71
C PHE A 407 1.40 -18.56 -26.08
N SER A 408 1.45 -17.40 -26.70
CA SER A 408 2.70 -16.82 -27.21
C SER A 408 3.68 -16.37 -26.12
N ASP A 409 3.18 -16.16 -24.91
CA ASP A 409 3.94 -15.78 -23.70
C ASP A 409 4.32 -16.97 -22.81
N VAL A 410 3.95 -18.20 -23.19
CA VAL A 410 4.33 -19.44 -22.50
C VAL A 410 5.48 -20.10 -23.27
N ARG A 411 6.71 -19.89 -22.78
CA ARG A 411 7.91 -20.44 -23.41
C ARG A 411 8.13 -21.89 -22.97
N ALA A 412 8.51 -22.76 -23.89
CA ALA A 412 8.90 -24.13 -23.59
C ALA A 412 10.11 -24.15 -22.63
N GLY A 413 10.11 -25.12 -21.72
CA GLY A 413 11.19 -25.28 -20.72
C GLY A 413 11.05 -24.39 -19.49
N GLN A 414 10.05 -23.55 -19.40
CA GLN A 414 9.73 -22.84 -18.16
C GLN A 414 8.97 -23.75 -17.18
N TYR A 415 9.15 -23.56 -15.88
CA TYR A 415 8.60 -24.40 -14.82
C TYR A 415 7.07 -24.55 -14.87
N TYR A 416 6.40 -23.56 -15.45
CA TYR A 416 4.95 -23.52 -15.60
C TYR A 416 4.44 -24.06 -16.97
N ALA A 417 5.34 -24.33 -17.93
CA ALA A 417 4.91 -24.60 -19.31
C ALA A 417 4.03 -25.83 -19.44
N ASP A 418 4.46 -26.98 -18.89
CA ASP A 418 3.71 -28.23 -18.91
C ASP A 418 2.43 -28.13 -18.08
N ALA A 419 2.47 -27.40 -16.95
CA ALA A 419 1.31 -27.17 -16.11
C ALA A 419 0.22 -26.36 -16.84
N ILE A 420 0.62 -25.31 -17.56
CA ILE A 420 -0.31 -24.48 -18.35
C ILE A 420 -0.88 -25.29 -19.53
N ALA A 421 -0.04 -26.08 -20.19
CA ALA A 421 -0.49 -26.97 -21.26
C ALA A 421 -1.56 -27.93 -20.78
N TRP A 422 -1.30 -28.65 -19.68
CA TRP A 422 -2.24 -29.56 -19.05
C TRP A 422 -3.53 -28.86 -18.63
N ALA A 423 -3.43 -27.73 -17.93
CA ALA A 423 -4.61 -27.03 -17.44
C ALA A 423 -5.47 -26.44 -18.55
N ASN A 424 -4.85 -26.00 -19.64
CA ASN A 424 -5.56 -25.53 -20.84
C ASN A 424 -6.27 -26.67 -21.57
N ALA A 425 -5.59 -27.81 -21.78
CA ALA A 425 -6.18 -28.98 -22.41
C ALA A 425 -7.39 -29.56 -21.63
N ASN A 426 -7.39 -29.40 -20.32
CA ASN A 426 -8.49 -29.87 -19.45
C ASN A 426 -9.51 -28.74 -19.12
N GLY A 427 -9.46 -27.60 -19.80
CA GLY A 427 -10.43 -26.52 -19.63
C GLY A 427 -10.35 -25.78 -18.29
N ILE A 428 -9.30 -26.01 -17.49
CA ILE A 428 -9.09 -25.36 -16.18
C ILE A 428 -8.69 -23.89 -16.38
N VAL A 429 -7.93 -23.58 -17.45
CA VAL A 429 -7.53 -22.21 -17.80
C VAL A 429 -7.76 -21.91 -19.28
N THR A 430 -8.03 -20.66 -19.62
CA THR A 430 -8.34 -20.21 -21.00
C THR A 430 -7.48 -19.03 -21.48
N GLY A 431 -6.58 -18.49 -20.65
CA GLY A 431 -5.83 -17.27 -20.97
C GLY A 431 -6.70 -15.99 -21.01
N TYR A 432 -6.18 -14.94 -21.61
CA TYR A 432 -6.84 -13.62 -21.69
C TYR A 432 -7.66 -13.38 -22.98
N GLY A 433 -7.76 -14.38 -23.85
CA GLY A 433 -8.51 -14.28 -25.10
C GLY A 433 -7.76 -13.63 -26.26
N ASN A 434 -6.54 -13.15 -26.04
CA ASN A 434 -5.67 -12.51 -27.04
C ASN A 434 -4.43 -13.35 -27.40
N GLY A 435 -4.45 -14.64 -27.10
CA GLY A 435 -3.30 -15.55 -27.30
C GLY A 435 -2.25 -15.46 -26.20
N LEU A 436 -2.54 -14.78 -25.09
CA LEU A 436 -1.68 -14.66 -23.92
C LEU A 436 -2.30 -15.38 -22.73
N PHE A 437 -1.44 -15.94 -21.89
CA PHE A 437 -1.82 -16.55 -20.61
C PHE A 437 -1.51 -15.65 -19.40
N GLY A 438 -0.43 -14.87 -19.42
CA GLY A 438 0.08 -14.08 -18.33
C GLY A 438 0.69 -14.93 -17.22
N PRO A 439 1.69 -15.80 -17.47
CA PRO A 439 2.22 -16.73 -16.45
C PRO A 439 2.86 -16.02 -15.26
N ASN A 440 3.42 -14.85 -15.48
CA ASN A 440 4.09 -14.04 -14.45
C ASN A 440 3.19 -12.97 -13.82
N ASP A 441 1.95 -12.85 -14.28
CA ASP A 441 1.01 -11.87 -13.70
C ASP A 441 0.52 -12.35 -12.34
N ALA A 442 0.42 -11.44 -11.38
CA ALA A 442 -0.21 -11.71 -10.10
C ALA A 442 -1.66 -12.14 -10.33
N ILE A 443 -2.08 -13.22 -9.66
CA ILE A 443 -3.44 -13.73 -9.81
C ILE A 443 -4.42 -12.93 -8.94
N THR A 444 -5.54 -12.49 -9.54
CA THR A 444 -6.61 -11.86 -8.77
C THR A 444 -7.49 -12.91 -8.07
N ARG A 445 -8.22 -12.52 -7.02
CA ARG A 445 -9.12 -13.41 -6.30
C ARG A 445 -10.20 -14.03 -7.20
N GLU A 446 -10.76 -13.24 -8.12
CA GLU A 446 -11.74 -13.70 -9.10
C GLU A 446 -11.15 -14.70 -10.09
N GLN A 447 -9.93 -14.47 -10.56
CA GLN A 447 -9.22 -15.39 -11.45
C GLN A 447 -8.90 -16.69 -10.74
N MET A 448 -8.44 -16.62 -9.48
CA MET A 448 -8.20 -17.81 -8.66
C MET A 448 -9.48 -18.58 -8.44
N ALA A 449 -10.58 -17.91 -8.07
CA ALA A 449 -11.88 -18.57 -7.88
C ALA A 449 -12.35 -19.27 -9.15
N ALA A 450 -12.21 -18.63 -10.33
CA ALA A 450 -12.57 -19.23 -11.60
C ALA A 450 -11.71 -20.47 -11.93
N ILE A 451 -10.40 -20.44 -11.65
CA ILE A 451 -9.50 -21.58 -11.84
C ILE A 451 -9.89 -22.73 -10.90
N LEU A 452 -10.08 -22.43 -9.61
CA LEU A 452 -10.46 -23.45 -8.62
C LEU A 452 -11.83 -24.07 -8.92
N TYR A 453 -12.82 -23.27 -9.36
CA TYR A 453 -14.13 -23.77 -9.77
C TYR A 453 -14.02 -24.75 -10.96
N ARG A 454 -13.26 -24.38 -12.00
CA ARG A 454 -13.04 -25.28 -13.16
C ARG A 454 -12.22 -26.52 -12.80
N TYR A 455 -11.27 -26.36 -11.88
CA TYR A 455 -10.53 -27.49 -11.35
C TYR A 455 -11.44 -28.44 -10.56
N ALA A 456 -12.37 -27.91 -9.74
CA ALA A 456 -13.37 -28.71 -9.06
C ALA A 456 -14.27 -29.46 -10.03
N GLN A 457 -14.69 -28.84 -11.16
CA GLN A 457 -15.42 -29.52 -12.24
C GLN A 457 -14.57 -30.61 -12.90
N TYR A 458 -13.30 -30.35 -13.18
CA TYR A 458 -12.36 -31.34 -13.69
C TYR A 458 -12.23 -32.56 -12.76
N LYS A 459 -12.30 -32.34 -11.45
CA LYS A 459 -12.28 -33.39 -10.41
C LYS A 459 -13.63 -34.05 -10.17
N GLU A 460 -14.67 -33.64 -10.89
CA GLU A 460 -16.05 -34.11 -10.68
C GLU A 460 -16.54 -33.87 -9.24
N TYR A 461 -16.05 -32.82 -8.57
CA TYR A 461 -16.57 -32.42 -7.27
C TYR A 461 -17.96 -31.79 -7.43
N ASP A 462 -18.82 -31.94 -6.40
CA ASP A 462 -20.09 -31.24 -6.38
C ASP A 462 -19.84 -29.72 -6.31
N VAL A 463 -20.29 -29.03 -7.34
CA VAL A 463 -20.15 -27.56 -7.50
C VAL A 463 -21.53 -26.87 -7.58
N SER A 464 -22.62 -27.58 -7.21
CA SER A 464 -24.00 -27.03 -7.17
C SER A 464 -24.23 -26.07 -6.03
#